data_d3bf592ffa8830b4eac255dcfc47e3c1
#
_entry.id   d3bf592ffa8830b4eac255dcfc47e3c1
#
_cell.length_a   1.000
_cell.length_b   1.000
_cell.length_c   1.000
_cell.angle_alpha   90.00
_cell.angle_beta   90.00
_cell.angle_gamma   90.00
#
_symmetry.space_group_name_H-M   'P 1'
#
loop_
_entity.id
_entity.type
_entity.pdbx_description
1 polymer ?
#
loop_
_entity_poly.entity_id
_entity_poly.type
_entity_poly.pdbx_seq_one_letter_code
_entity_poly.pdbx_strand_id
1 'polypeptide(L)'
;MQSKVSFELVDTTMRDGEQTAGVVFSQEEKLQMAVKLDEAGIPWIEAGIPAMGRREQETLKEMLSLPLRATLIAWNRADEADIRASIACGFSHIHLSLPVSDLHIQFKLKKSREWVLERLQHILQFTRSFGCTVFVGAEDASRADPEFLLQYADVASRFGAERLRYADTVGCLDPFETFSRVNHLVSRSSLPVEFHGHNDFGLAAANTLSAFHAGAALASVTISGIGERAGNASLEEVATSMSHLYRFSCGLQLPVLPELTHLLSRASGRPIQTYRSVMTAMNG
;
A
#
# COMPACT_ATOMS: atom_id res chain seq x y z
N MET A 1 11.27 -26.19 -12.62
CA MET A 1 10.87 -25.80 -11.25
C MET A 1 9.95 -24.60 -11.41
N GLN A 2 8.65 -24.74 -11.16
CA GLN A 2 7.77 -23.57 -11.07
C GLN A 2 8.28 -22.74 -9.90
N SER A 3 8.69 -21.51 -10.16
CA SER A 3 8.96 -20.53 -9.10
C SER A 3 7.71 -20.47 -8.23
N LYS A 4 7.86 -20.71 -6.90
CA LYS A 4 6.75 -20.47 -5.97
C LYS A 4 6.28 -19.06 -6.20
N VAL A 5 5.07 -18.88 -6.72
CA VAL A 5 4.42 -17.58 -6.79
C VAL A 5 4.34 -17.09 -5.36
N SER A 6 5.05 -16.01 -5.03
CA SER A 6 4.87 -15.32 -3.75
C SER A 6 3.92 -14.16 -3.98
N PHE A 7 2.96 -13.98 -3.10
CA PHE A 7 2.09 -12.81 -3.09
C PHE A 7 1.96 -12.35 -1.64
N GLU A 8 2.41 -11.15 -1.38
CA GLU A 8 2.49 -10.60 -0.03
C GLU A 8 1.51 -9.44 0.14
N LEU A 9 1.01 -9.27 1.35
CA LEU A 9 0.13 -8.15 1.67
C LEU A 9 0.90 -7.05 2.39
N VAL A 10 0.59 -5.82 2.03
CA VAL A 10 1.09 -4.59 2.65
C VAL A 10 -0.08 -3.95 3.37
N ASP A 11 -0.07 -3.91 4.69
CA ASP A 11 -1.11 -3.18 5.41
C ASP A 11 -0.84 -1.67 5.36
N THR A 12 -1.86 -0.91 4.99
CA THR A 12 -1.80 0.56 4.91
C THR A 12 -2.85 1.22 5.82
N THR A 13 -3.38 0.50 6.81
CA THR A 13 -4.45 0.98 7.72
C THR A 13 -4.05 2.24 8.45
N MET A 14 -2.83 2.29 8.99
CA MET A 14 -2.35 3.43 9.78
C MET A 14 -1.87 4.62 8.95
N ARG A 15 -1.81 4.46 7.62
CA ARG A 15 -1.50 5.56 6.69
C ARG A 15 -2.73 5.94 5.86
N ASP A 16 -3.15 5.10 4.91
CA ASP A 16 -4.28 5.33 4.01
C ASP A 16 -5.62 5.20 4.76
N GLY A 17 -5.72 4.20 5.61
CA GLY A 17 -6.90 3.99 6.45
C GLY A 17 -7.20 5.19 7.35
N GLU A 18 -6.18 5.82 7.91
CA GLU A 18 -6.35 7.03 8.75
C GLU A 18 -6.79 8.26 7.95
N GLN A 19 -6.67 8.26 6.62
CA GLN A 19 -7.20 9.33 5.76
C GLN A 19 -8.74 9.27 5.62
N THR A 20 -9.39 8.29 6.25
CA THR A 20 -10.85 8.24 6.36
C THR A 20 -11.37 9.48 7.10
N ALA A 21 -12.36 10.15 6.53
CA ALA A 21 -12.95 11.35 7.15
C ALA A 21 -13.44 11.08 8.58
N GLY A 22 -12.96 11.88 9.54
CA GLY A 22 -13.33 11.79 10.96
C GLY A 22 -12.60 10.69 11.74
N VAL A 23 -11.62 10.02 11.16
CA VAL A 23 -10.77 9.03 11.83
C VAL A 23 -9.43 9.64 12.18
N VAL A 24 -9.01 9.52 13.42
CA VAL A 24 -7.68 9.88 13.92
C VAL A 24 -7.33 8.86 14.99
N PHE A 25 -6.31 8.07 14.76
CA PHE A 25 -5.85 7.09 15.74
C PHE A 25 -4.95 7.74 16.79
N SER A 26 -5.13 7.34 18.04
CA SER A 26 -4.19 7.65 19.10
C SER A 26 -2.88 6.88 18.92
N GLN A 27 -1.82 7.34 19.56
CA GLN A 27 -0.55 6.63 19.60
C GLN A 27 -0.71 5.18 20.09
N GLU A 28 -1.45 4.97 21.19
CA GLU A 28 -1.69 3.65 21.74
C GLU A 28 -2.41 2.72 20.74
N GLU A 29 -3.42 3.22 20.05
CA GLU A 29 -4.16 2.46 19.02
C GLU A 29 -3.26 2.07 17.85
N LYS A 30 -2.40 2.99 17.36
CA LYS A 30 -1.41 2.67 16.30
C LYS A 30 -0.43 1.59 16.75
N LEU A 31 0.10 1.67 17.96
CA LEU A 31 1.02 0.65 18.49
C LEU A 31 0.32 -0.71 18.65
N GLN A 32 -0.90 -0.74 19.18
CA GLN A 32 -1.69 -1.97 19.29
C GLN A 32 -2.00 -2.58 17.91
N MET A 33 -2.36 -1.76 16.92
CA MET A 33 -2.60 -2.24 15.54
C MET A 33 -1.33 -2.81 14.93
N ALA A 34 -0.17 -2.16 15.10
CA ALA A 34 1.10 -2.66 14.58
C ALA A 34 1.45 -4.04 15.15
N VAL A 35 1.32 -4.22 16.48
CA VAL A 35 1.54 -5.52 17.14
C VAL A 35 0.58 -6.58 16.63
N LYS A 36 -0.71 -6.26 16.50
CA LYS A 36 -1.71 -7.22 16.02
C LYS A 36 -1.57 -7.59 14.56
N LEU A 37 -1.14 -6.65 13.70
CA LEU A 37 -0.80 -6.93 12.30
C LEU A 37 0.43 -7.86 12.21
N ASP A 38 1.44 -7.65 13.05
CA ASP A 38 2.61 -8.54 13.14
C ASP A 38 2.22 -9.95 13.64
N GLU A 39 1.37 -10.05 14.66
CA GLU A 39 0.82 -11.33 15.14
C GLU A 39 0.02 -12.05 14.05
N ALA A 40 -0.74 -11.30 13.24
CA ALA A 40 -1.45 -11.84 12.09
C ALA A 40 -0.54 -12.31 10.96
N GLY A 41 0.75 -11.97 11.00
CA GLY A 41 1.74 -12.38 10.01
C GLY A 41 1.85 -11.45 8.81
N ILE A 42 1.39 -10.20 8.91
CA ILE A 42 1.59 -9.17 7.87
C ILE A 42 3.09 -8.87 7.77
N PRO A 43 3.72 -9.03 6.59
CA PRO A 43 5.15 -8.81 6.44
C PRO A 43 5.53 -7.32 6.28
N TRP A 44 4.61 -6.49 5.79
CA TRP A 44 4.84 -5.09 5.46
C TRP A 44 3.75 -4.19 6.02
N ILE A 45 4.13 -3.19 6.80
CA ILE A 45 3.20 -2.21 7.39
C ILE A 45 3.62 -0.80 6.99
N GLU A 46 2.77 -0.12 6.23
CA GLU A 46 2.93 1.30 5.95
C GLU A 46 2.45 2.11 7.17
N ALA A 47 3.40 2.47 8.00
CA ALA A 47 3.17 2.89 9.39
C ALA A 47 2.57 4.30 9.52
N GLY A 48 2.85 5.19 8.56
CA GLY A 48 2.37 6.57 8.60
C GLY A 48 3.20 7.53 7.75
N ILE A 49 3.04 8.83 8.00
CA ILE A 49 3.62 9.93 7.23
C ILE A 49 4.43 10.83 8.18
N PRO A 50 5.75 10.64 8.35
CA PRO A 50 6.57 11.45 9.26
C PRO A 50 6.52 12.97 9.01
N ALA A 51 6.22 13.39 7.76
CA ALA A 51 6.05 14.79 7.38
C ALA A 51 4.81 15.46 7.99
N MET A 52 3.88 14.71 8.59
CA MET A 52 2.69 15.27 9.28
C MET A 52 3.04 16.02 10.58
N GLY A 53 4.26 15.86 11.08
CA GLY A 53 4.75 16.65 12.19
C GLY A 53 5.13 15.85 13.44
N ARG A 54 5.42 16.59 14.52
CA ARG A 54 6.09 16.05 15.70
C ARG A 54 5.33 14.89 16.37
N ARG A 55 4.01 15.01 16.53
CA ARG A 55 3.19 13.99 17.19
C ARG A 55 3.26 12.66 16.43
N GLU A 56 3.13 12.72 15.09
CA GLU A 56 3.26 11.53 14.24
C GLU A 56 4.66 10.92 14.34
N GLN A 57 5.70 11.77 14.31
CA GLN A 57 7.09 11.30 14.44
C GLN A 57 7.37 10.61 15.78
N GLU A 58 6.81 11.09 16.88
CA GLU A 58 6.95 10.48 18.21
C GLU A 58 6.30 9.09 18.22
N THR A 59 5.08 8.96 17.70
CA THR A 59 4.38 7.67 17.55
C THR A 59 5.17 6.68 16.70
N LEU A 60 5.68 7.14 15.55
CA LEU A 60 6.41 6.29 14.61
C LEU A 60 7.77 5.83 15.16
N LYS A 61 8.46 6.67 15.93
CA LYS A 61 9.71 6.29 16.64
C LYS A 61 9.44 5.21 17.67
N GLU A 62 8.36 5.32 18.43
CA GLU A 62 7.99 4.30 19.40
C GLU A 62 7.62 2.99 18.69
N MET A 63 6.85 3.05 17.58
CA MET A 63 6.52 1.88 16.78
C MET A 63 7.77 1.19 16.22
N LEU A 64 8.79 1.94 15.77
CA LEU A 64 10.07 1.39 15.32
C LEU A 64 10.86 0.71 16.43
N SER A 65 10.59 1.02 17.71
CA SER A 65 11.25 0.36 18.86
C SER A 65 10.59 -0.97 19.27
N LEU A 66 9.40 -1.28 18.71
CA LEU A 66 8.72 -2.54 19.01
C LEU A 66 9.44 -3.72 18.36
N PRO A 67 9.45 -4.90 19.00
CA PRO A 67 10.10 -6.10 18.48
C PRO A 67 9.23 -6.78 17.41
N LEU A 68 8.89 -6.04 16.34
CA LEU A 68 8.09 -6.54 15.24
C LEU A 68 8.94 -7.34 14.25
N ARG A 69 8.36 -8.40 13.68
CA ARG A 69 8.92 -9.13 12.52
C ARG A 69 8.58 -8.41 11.22
N ALA A 70 7.44 -7.72 11.21
CA ALA A 70 7.00 -6.91 10.08
C ALA A 70 7.95 -5.75 9.82
N THR A 71 8.18 -5.48 8.54
CA THR A 71 8.96 -4.30 8.11
C THR A 71 8.06 -3.08 8.06
N LEU A 72 8.46 -2.03 8.78
CA LEU A 72 7.76 -0.75 8.80
C LEU A 72 8.23 0.14 7.66
N ILE A 73 7.28 0.72 6.92
CA ILE A 73 7.50 1.59 5.77
C ILE A 73 6.97 2.99 6.09
N ALA A 74 7.76 4.04 5.84
CA ALA A 74 7.29 5.42 5.87
C ALA A 74 6.79 5.84 4.48
N TRP A 75 5.59 6.42 4.42
CA TRP A 75 5.08 7.01 3.18
C TRP A 75 5.54 8.46 3.04
N ASN A 76 5.96 8.84 1.83
CA ASN A 76 6.46 10.17 1.53
C ASN A 76 5.97 10.64 0.15
N ARG A 77 5.75 11.93 0.03
CA ARG A 77 5.79 12.57 -1.28
C ARG A 77 7.24 12.51 -1.79
N ALA A 78 7.42 12.62 -3.09
CA ALA A 78 8.76 12.72 -3.68
C ALA A 78 9.40 14.11 -3.38
N ASP A 79 9.63 14.37 -2.09
CA ASP A 79 10.16 15.63 -1.56
C ASP A 79 11.25 15.36 -0.52
N GLU A 80 12.36 16.09 -0.59
CA GLU A 80 13.49 15.88 0.30
C GLU A 80 13.18 16.15 1.76
N ALA A 81 12.30 17.12 2.06
CA ALA A 81 11.93 17.43 3.45
C ALA A 81 11.13 16.29 4.07
N ASP A 82 10.22 15.67 3.31
CA ASP A 82 9.45 14.50 3.75
C ASP A 82 10.40 13.32 4.05
N ILE A 83 11.37 13.07 3.15
CA ILE A 83 12.35 11.99 3.31
C ILE A 83 13.25 12.24 4.53
N ARG A 84 13.74 13.47 4.70
CA ARG A 84 14.55 13.82 5.89
C ARG A 84 13.77 13.60 7.18
N ALA A 85 12.47 13.90 7.22
CA ALA A 85 11.62 13.60 8.36
C ALA A 85 11.54 12.10 8.65
N SER A 86 11.41 11.26 7.61
CA SER A 86 11.37 9.82 7.74
C SER A 86 12.69 9.24 8.25
N ILE A 87 13.81 9.71 7.72
CA ILE A 87 15.15 9.31 8.16
C ILE A 87 15.42 9.75 9.61
N ALA A 88 15.00 10.97 9.99
CA ALA A 88 15.12 11.45 11.36
C ALA A 88 14.26 10.67 12.38
N CYS A 89 13.21 9.96 11.91
CA CYS A 89 12.46 9.01 12.71
C CYS A 89 13.18 7.65 12.86
N GLY A 90 14.10 7.31 11.95
CA GLY A 90 14.81 6.02 11.97
C GLY A 90 14.33 5.02 10.92
N PHE A 91 13.50 5.43 9.96
CA PHE A 91 13.06 4.53 8.89
C PHE A 91 14.18 4.19 7.92
N SER A 92 14.29 2.91 7.59
CA SER A 92 15.17 2.38 6.56
C SER A 92 14.44 1.96 5.28
N HIS A 93 13.10 1.89 5.32
CA HIS A 93 12.25 1.54 4.19
C HIS A 93 11.32 2.72 3.89
N ILE A 94 11.45 3.28 2.70
CA ILE A 94 10.78 4.51 2.27
C ILE A 94 9.91 4.24 1.06
N HIS A 95 8.63 4.56 1.14
CA HIS A 95 7.74 4.62 -0.01
C HIS A 95 7.65 6.06 -0.51
N LEU A 96 7.90 6.27 -1.81
CA LEU A 96 7.83 7.56 -2.50
C LEU A 96 6.64 7.55 -3.45
N SER A 97 5.75 8.53 -3.36
CA SER A 97 4.61 8.66 -4.26
C SER A 97 4.77 9.83 -5.22
N LEU A 98 4.55 9.57 -6.53
CA LEU A 98 4.51 10.56 -7.60
C LEU A 98 3.33 10.28 -8.53
N PRO A 99 2.59 11.31 -8.96
CA PRO A 99 1.57 11.19 -10.01
C PRO A 99 2.17 10.78 -11.36
N VAL A 100 1.47 9.88 -12.06
CA VAL A 100 1.86 9.43 -13.41
C VAL A 100 0.78 9.65 -14.46
N SER A 101 -0.45 10.03 -14.10
CA SER A 101 -1.47 10.42 -15.07
C SER A 101 -1.25 11.84 -15.56
N ASP A 102 -1.51 12.10 -16.85
CA ASP A 102 -1.43 13.45 -17.41
C ASP A 102 -2.34 14.43 -16.65
N LEU A 103 -3.50 13.96 -16.20
CA LEU A 103 -4.42 14.76 -15.41
C LEU A 103 -3.76 15.30 -14.13
N HIS A 104 -3.13 14.42 -13.35
CA HIS A 104 -2.48 14.85 -12.10
C HIS A 104 -1.17 15.59 -12.37
N ILE A 105 -0.41 15.21 -13.39
CA ILE A 105 0.82 15.91 -13.78
C ILE A 105 0.52 17.36 -14.15
N GLN A 106 -0.48 17.61 -15.00
CA GLN A 106 -0.80 18.93 -15.51
C GLN A 106 -1.54 19.80 -14.48
N PHE A 107 -2.57 19.25 -13.82
CA PHE A 107 -3.46 20.04 -12.96
C PHE A 107 -3.07 20.06 -11.49
N LYS A 108 -2.50 18.96 -10.95
CA LYS A 108 -2.06 18.89 -9.55
C LYS A 108 -0.62 19.38 -9.40
N LEU A 109 0.31 18.86 -10.20
CA LEU A 109 1.73 19.24 -10.14
C LEU A 109 2.06 20.49 -10.95
N LYS A 110 1.31 20.79 -12.01
CA LYS A 110 1.59 21.84 -13.01
C LYS A 110 2.99 21.67 -13.62
N LYS A 111 3.30 20.44 -14.04
CA LYS A 111 4.57 19.99 -14.57
C LYS A 111 4.38 19.19 -15.86
N SER A 112 5.50 18.68 -16.43
CA SER A 112 5.51 17.78 -17.57
C SER A 112 5.87 16.34 -17.17
N ARG A 113 5.70 15.38 -18.09
CA ARG A 113 6.13 13.98 -17.90
C ARG A 113 7.65 13.90 -17.69
N GLU A 114 8.44 14.69 -18.42
CA GLU A 114 9.90 14.77 -18.31
C GLU A 114 10.29 15.19 -16.89
N TRP A 115 9.65 16.23 -16.37
CA TRP A 115 9.89 16.67 -14.98
C TRP A 115 9.62 15.56 -13.97
N VAL A 116 8.57 14.75 -14.17
CA VAL A 116 8.26 13.62 -13.27
C VAL A 116 9.39 12.60 -13.28
N LEU A 117 9.92 12.25 -14.46
CA LEU A 117 11.03 11.30 -14.57
C LEU A 117 12.32 11.86 -13.96
N GLU A 118 12.65 13.13 -14.21
CA GLU A 118 13.80 13.81 -13.60
C GLU A 118 13.67 13.88 -12.07
N ARG A 119 12.46 14.21 -11.57
CA ARG A 119 12.19 14.25 -10.14
C ARG A 119 12.30 12.86 -9.50
N LEU A 120 11.78 11.83 -10.15
CA LEU A 120 11.92 10.44 -9.70
C LEU A 120 13.37 10.04 -9.58
N GLN A 121 14.18 10.27 -10.62
CA GLN A 121 15.62 10.00 -10.61
C GLN A 121 16.31 10.71 -9.44
N HIS A 122 16.09 12.02 -9.32
CA HIS A 122 16.73 12.83 -8.28
C HIS A 122 16.38 12.32 -6.88
N ILE A 123 15.09 12.07 -6.62
CA ILE A 123 14.63 11.71 -5.29
C ILE A 123 15.04 10.28 -4.90
N LEU A 124 15.16 9.36 -5.86
CA LEU A 124 15.70 8.03 -5.64
C LEU A 124 17.17 8.08 -5.24
N GLN A 125 17.98 8.84 -5.99
CA GLN A 125 19.40 9.03 -5.67
C GLN A 125 19.58 9.67 -4.29
N PHE A 126 18.77 10.69 -4.00
CA PHE A 126 18.78 11.36 -2.70
C PHE A 126 18.44 10.40 -1.57
N THR A 127 17.34 9.65 -1.67
CA THR A 127 16.89 8.73 -0.61
C THR A 127 17.89 7.60 -0.39
N ARG A 128 18.41 7.03 -1.46
CA ARG A 128 19.41 5.95 -1.40
C ARG A 128 20.76 6.40 -0.83
N SER A 129 21.10 7.69 -0.91
CA SER A 129 22.34 8.20 -0.31
C SER A 129 22.36 8.05 1.22
N PHE A 130 21.21 7.83 1.86
CA PHE A 130 21.09 7.52 3.28
C PHE A 130 21.08 6.01 3.59
N GLY A 131 21.29 5.15 2.59
CA GLY A 131 21.27 3.69 2.76
C GLY A 131 19.87 3.08 2.86
N CYS A 132 18.82 3.82 2.49
CA CYS A 132 17.44 3.34 2.55
C CYS A 132 17.07 2.43 1.39
N THR A 133 16.26 1.41 1.67
CA THR A 133 15.47 0.68 0.68
C THR A 133 14.31 1.56 0.22
N VAL A 134 14.09 1.64 -1.10
CA VAL A 134 13.11 2.56 -1.68
C VAL A 134 12.09 1.81 -2.52
N PHE A 135 10.81 2.05 -2.22
CA PHE A 135 9.67 1.65 -3.00
C PHE A 135 9.06 2.88 -3.67
N VAL A 136 8.57 2.75 -4.90
CA VAL A 136 7.94 3.86 -5.61
C VAL A 136 6.48 3.59 -5.91
N GLY A 137 5.65 4.61 -5.74
CA GLY A 137 4.24 4.60 -6.08
C GLY A 137 3.98 5.40 -7.35
N ALA A 138 3.29 4.78 -8.30
CA ALA A 138 2.73 5.42 -9.47
C ALA A 138 1.29 5.87 -9.11
N GLU A 139 1.15 7.11 -8.60
CA GLU A 139 -0.16 7.65 -8.22
C GLU A 139 -1.01 7.87 -9.48
N ASP A 140 -2.28 7.45 -9.42
CA ASP A 140 -3.25 7.56 -10.51
C ASP A 140 -2.83 6.77 -11.78
N ALA A 141 -2.21 5.60 -11.56
CA ALA A 141 -1.73 4.73 -12.63
C ALA A 141 -2.86 4.19 -13.53
N SER A 142 -4.07 4.05 -12.98
CA SER A 142 -5.25 3.60 -13.72
C SER A 142 -5.64 4.54 -14.87
N ARG A 143 -5.27 5.82 -14.79
CA ARG A 143 -5.53 6.81 -15.84
C ARG A 143 -4.27 7.29 -16.56
N ALA A 144 -3.14 6.68 -16.27
CA ALA A 144 -1.88 6.98 -16.92
C ALA A 144 -1.81 6.38 -18.33
N ASP A 145 -1.02 7.03 -19.18
CA ASP A 145 -0.58 6.45 -20.45
C ASP A 145 0.31 5.22 -20.15
N PRO A 146 -0.01 4.02 -20.71
CA PRO A 146 0.73 2.81 -20.41
C PRO A 146 2.22 2.87 -20.76
N GLU A 147 2.58 3.53 -21.85
CA GLU A 147 3.99 3.65 -22.27
C GLU A 147 4.76 4.62 -21.37
N PHE A 148 4.12 5.68 -20.88
CA PHE A 148 4.73 6.56 -19.89
C PHE A 148 4.91 5.83 -18.54
N LEU A 149 3.96 4.99 -18.12
CA LEU A 149 4.10 4.19 -16.92
C LEU A 149 5.29 3.20 -17.02
N LEU A 150 5.53 2.63 -18.20
CA LEU A 150 6.71 1.79 -18.45
C LEU A 150 8.02 2.60 -18.39
N GLN A 151 8.05 3.82 -18.92
CA GLN A 151 9.21 4.72 -18.76
C GLN A 151 9.47 5.05 -17.30
N TYR A 152 8.42 5.31 -16.53
CA TYR A 152 8.50 5.55 -15.09
C TYR A 152 9.08 4.33 -14.34
N ALA A 153 8.61 3.12 -14.67
CA ALA A 153 9.10 1.86 -14.10
C ALA A 153 10.57 1.60 -14.45
N ASP A 154 10.99 1.91 -15.68
CA ASP A 154 12.37 1.77 -16.13
C ASP A 154 13.30 2.74 -15.37
N VAL A 155 12.92 4.00 -15.24
CA VAL A 155 13.69 4.98 -14.44
C VAL A 155 13.74 4.52 -12.98
N ALA A 156 12.62 4.09 -12.40
CA ALA A 156 12.58 3.57 -11.03
C ALA A 156 13.57 2.41 -10.83
N SER A 157 13.56 1.44 -11.72
CA SER A 157 14.47 0.28 -11.68
C SER A 157 15.93 0.68 -11.82
N ARG A 158 16.27 1.50 -12.81
CA ARG A 158 17.65 1.95 -13.06
C ARG A 158 18.24 2.73 -11.90
N PHE A 159 17.43 3.49 -11.17
CA PHE A 159 17.87 4.26 -10.01
C PHE A 159 17.63 3.55 -8.68
N GLY A 160 17.33 2.25 -8.73
CA GLY A 160 17.41 1.31 -7.62
C GLY A 160 16.20 1.34 -6.68
N ALA A 161 15.00 1.61 -7.20
CA ALA A 161 13.79 1.20 -6.52
C ALA A 161 13.70 -0.33 -6.50
N GLU A 162 13.15 -0.89 -5.42
CA GLU A 162 13.01 -2.34 -5.25
C GLU A 162 11.60 -2.84 -5.55
N ARG A 163 10.61 -1.92 -5.65
CA ARG A 163 9.21 -2.24 -5.90
C ARG A 163 8.48 -1.05 -6.52
N LEU A 164 7.51 -1.34 -7.38
CA LEU A 164 6.63 -0.36 -7.99
C LEU A 164 5.18 -0.62 -7.56
N ARG A 165 4.53 0.34 -6.90
CA ARG A 165 3.10 0.30 -6.60
C ARG A 165 2.30 0.90 -7.75
N TYR A 166 1.42 0.11 -8.35
CA TYR A 166 0.38 0.54 -9.27
C TYR A 166 -0.83 0.98 -8.46
N ALA A 167 -1.14 2.28 -8.43
CA ALA A 167 -2.26 2.78 -7.63
C ALA A 167 -3.47 3.14 -8.51
N ASP A 168 -4.59 2.44 -8.30
CA ASP A 168 -5.91 2.84 -8.75
C ASP A 168 -6.50 3.87 -7.77
N THR A 169 -5.90 5.07 -7.79
CA THR A 169 -6.12 6.13 -6.81
C THR A 169 -7.58 6.59 -6.72
N VAL A 170 -8.32 6.53 -7.82
CA VAL A 170 -9.73 6.95 -7.87
C VAL A 170 -10.70 5.77 -7.98
N GLY A 171 -10.20 4.54 -7.84
CA GLY A 171 -11.02 3.33 -7.83
C GLY A 171 -11.84 3.13 -9.09
N CYS A 172 -11.27 3.44 -10.26
CA CYS A 172 -12.02 3.48 -11.53
C CYS A 172 -11.89 2.21 -12.39
N LEU A 173 -11.12 1.23 -11.96
CA LEU A 173 -10.92 -0.02 -12.69
C LEU A 173 -11.97 -1.08 -12.32
N ASP A 174 -12.29 -1.92 -13.30
CA ASP A 174 -12.92 -3.21 -13.10
C ASP A 174 -11.86 -4.35 -13.08
N PRO A 175 -12.24 -5.60 -12.73
CA PRO A 175 -11.29 -6.71 -12.67
C PRO A 175 -10.63 -7.07 -14.02
N PHE A 176 -11.30 -6.87 -15.16
CA PHE A 176 -10.75 -7.18 -16.47
C PHE A 176 -9.72 -6.16 -16.91
N GLU A 177 -10.04 -4.87 -16.72
CA GLU A 177 -9.10 -3.77 -16.97
C GLU A 177 -7.91 -3.86 -16.00
N THR A 178 -8.14 -4.21 -14.74
CA THR A 178 -7.07 -4.42 -13.76
C THR A 178 -6.13 -5.52 -14.23
N PHE A 179 -6.66 -6.68 -14.64
CA PHE A 179 -5.83 -7.76 -15.18
C PHE A 179 -5.01 -7.28 -16.38
N SER A 180 -5.65 -6.64 -17.35
CA SER A 180 -5.00 -6.19 -18.58
C SER A 180 -3.84 -5.23 -18.29
N ARG A 181 -4.10 -4.19 -17.50
CA ARG A 181 -3.12 -3.13 -17.20
C ARG A 181 -1.97 -3.61 -16.33
N VAL A 182 -2.29 -4.38 -15.28
CA VAL A 182 -1.26 -4.93 -14.38
C VAL A 182 -0.40 -5.95 -15.12
N ASN A 183 -1.00 -6.84 -15.93
CA ASN A 183 -0.25 -7.80 -16.75
C ASN A 183 0.66 -7.12 -17.76
N HIS A 184 0.17 -6.02 -18.40
CA HIS A 184 1.00 -5.22 -19.30
C HIS A 184 2.22 -4.65 -18.60
N LEU A 185 2.08 -4.15 -17.37
CA LEU A 185 3.19 -3.62 -16.57
C LEU A 185 4.13 -4.75 -16.11
N VAL A 186 3.59 -5.81 -15.49
CA VAL A 186 4.37 -6.94 -14.96
C VAL A 186 5.20 -7.62 -16.04
N SER A 187 4.64 -7.80 -17.24
CA SER A 187 5.34 -8.48 -18.33
C SER A 187 6.49 -7.70 -18.93
N ARG A 188 6.60 -6.39 -18.65
CA ARG A 188 7.60 -5.48 -19.22
C ARG A 188 8.48 -4.77 -18.20
N SER A 189 8.08 -4.74 -16.93
CA SER A 189 8.86 -4.17 -15.84
C SER A 189 9.77 -5.22 -15.22
N SER A 190 10.97 -4.82 -14.81
CA SER A 190 11.87 -5.65 -14.00
C SER A 190 11.55 -5.58 -12.49
N LEU A 191 10.74 -4.61 -12.07
CA LEU A 191 10.36 -4.42 -10.68
C LEU A 191 9.17 -5.30 -10.30
N PRO A 192 9.17 -5.90 -9.10
CA PRO A 192 7.96 -6.45 -8.51
C PRO A 192 6.86 -5.40 -8.45
N VAL A 193 5.65 -5.74 -8.88
CA VAL A 193 4.50 -4.84 -8.88
C VAL A 193 3.64 -5.10 -7.65
N GLU A 194 3.34 -4.03 -6.91
CA GLU A 194 2.34 -3.98 -5.86
C GLU A 194 1.08 -3.31 -6.41
N PHE A 195 -0.09 -3.92 -6.22
CA PHE A 195 -1.36 -3.31 -6.57
C PHE A 195 -2.00 -2.61 -5.37
N HIS A 196 -2.48 -1.40 -5.56
CA HIS A 196 -3.22 -0.63 -4.55
C HIS A 196 -4.53 -0.12 -5.17
N GLY A 197 -5.65 -0.63 -4.69
CA GLY A 197 -6.97 -0.33 -5.25
C GLY A 197 -7.92 0.28 -4.24
N HIS A 198 -8.56 1.42 -4.65
CA HIS A 198 -9.67 2.02 -3.92
C HIS A 198 -11.01 1.41 -4.30
N ASN A 199 -12.00 1.57 -3.42
CA ASN A 199 -13.26 0.82 -3.44
C ASN A 199 -14.47 1.63 -3.93
N ASP A 200 -14.25 2.64 -4.75
CA ASP A 200 -15.29 3.59 -5.18
C ASP A 200 -16.46 2.92 -5.89
N PHE A 201 -16.22 1.83 -6.63
CA PHE A 201 -17.28 0.99 -7.22
C PHE A 201 -17.53 -0.32 -6.48
N GLY A 202 -16.98 -0.51 -5.27
CA GLY A 202 -17.14 -1.76 -4.52
C GLY A 202 -16.31 -2.93 -5.08
N LEU A 203 -15.28 -2.65 -5.89
CA LEU A 203 -14.52 -3.65 -6.62
C LEU A 203 -13.07 -3.83 -6.13
N ALA A 204 -12.64 -3.12 -5.10
CA ALA A 204 -11.23 -3.12 -4.68
C ALA A 204 -10.69 -4.52 -4.38
N ALA A 205 -11.43 -5.36 -3.64
CA ALA A 205 -11.02 -6.73 -3.37
C ALA A 205 -10.96 -7.58 -4.65
N ALA A 206 -11.96 -7.48 -5.53
CA ALA A 206 -11.99 -8.19 -6.80
C ALA A 206 -10.85 -7.74 -7.72
N ASN A 207 -10.56 -6.44 -7.79
CA ASN A 207 -9.44 -5.89 -8.53
C ASN A 207 -8.10 -6.38 -7.97
N THR A 208 -7.94 -6.47 -6.65
CA THR A 208 -6.75 -7.01 -6.00
C THR A 208 -6.50 -8.48 -6.36
N LEU A 209 -7.55 -9.31 -6.37
CA LEU A 209 -7.48 -10.70 -6.81
C LEU A 209 -7.13 -10.80 -8.31
N SER A 210 -7.68 -9.89 -9.12
CA SER A 210 -7.38 -9.79 -10.55
C SER A 210 -5.91 -9.41 -10.80
N ALA A 211 -5.37 -8.46 -10.01
CA ALA A 211 -3.98 -8.08 -10.05
C ALA A 211 -3.03 -9.23 -9.67
N PHE A 212 -3.40 -10.06 -8.67
CA PHE A 212 -2.68 -11.29 -8.35
C PHE A 212 -2.59 -12.21 -9.57
N HIS A 213 -3.72 -12.47 -10.25
CA HIS A 213 -3.74 -13.29 -11.46
C HIS A 213 -2.96 -12.68 -12.62
N ALA A 214 -2.84 -11.36 -12.67
CA ALA A 214 -2.02 -10.64 -13.64
C ALA A 214 -0.51 -10.69 -13.34
N GLY A 215 -0.12 -11.29 -12.20
CA GLY A 215 1.28 -11.46 -11.80
C GLY A 215 1.81 -10.39 -10.86
N ALA A 216 0.95 -9.58 -10.24
CA ALA A 216 1.39 -8.72 -9.14
C ALA A 216 2.00 -9.55 -8.01
N ALA A 217 3.11 -9.07 -7.45
CA ALA A 217 3.82 -9.75 -6.36
C ALA A 217 3.30 -9.36 -4.98
N LEU A 218 2.66 -8.19 -4.88
CA LEU A 218 2.13 -7.67 -3.61
C LEU A 218 0.80 -6.93 -3.85
N ALA A 219 0.06 -6.73 -2.76
CA ALA A 219 -1.07 -5.81 -2.76
C ALA A 219 -1.19 -5.04 -1.45
N SER A 220 -1.58 -3.76 -1.57
CA SER A 220 -1.98 -2.93 -0.44
C SER A 220 -3.38 -3.31 0.01
N VAL A 221 -3.57 -3.42 1.31
CA VAL A 221 -4.86 -3.69 1.96
C VAL A 221 -5.00 -2.83 3.22
N THR A 222 -6.22 -2.72 3.72
CA THR A 222 -6.48 -2.13 5.03
C THR A 222 -7.43 -3.03 5.84
N ILE A 223 -7.33 -2.98 7.16
CA ILE A 223 -8.26 -3.68 8.04
C ILE A 223 -9.68 -3.20 7.71
N SER A 224 -10.60 -4.13 7.46
CA SER A 224 -12.00 -3.87 7.08
C SER A 224 -12.20 -2.96 5.86
N GLY A 225 -11.15 -2.75 5.05
CA GLY A 225 -11.20 -1.88 3.88
C GLY A 225 -11.33 -0.39 4.22
N ILE A 226 -10.92 0.05 5.42
CA ILE A 226 -10.96 1.47 5.81
C ILE A 226 -10.06 2.32 4.89
N GLY A 227 -10.47 3.56 4.58
CA GLY A 227 -9.68 4.47 3.76
C GLY A 227 -10.48 5.66 3.25
N GLU A 228 -9.87 6.45 2.39
CA GLU A 228 -10.53 7.60 1.76
C GLU A 228 -11.79 7.18 1.00
N ARG A 229 -12.77 8.07 0.95
CA ARG A 229 -14.03 7.93 0.19
C ARG A 229 -14.77 6.63 0.53
N ALA A 230 -14.70 5.63 -0.36
CA ALA A 230 -15.33 4.31 -0.17
C ALA A 230 -14.39 3.25 0.43
N GLY A 231 -13.14 3.62 0.72
CA GLY A 231 -12.12 2.77 1.33
C GLY A 231 -11.20 2.07 0.34
N ASN A 232 -10.55 1.02 0.83
CA ASN A 232 -9.53 0.22 0.14
C ASN A 232 -9.97 -1.24 -0.01
N ALA A 233 -9.12 -2.07 -0.58
CA ALA A 233 -9.27 -3.53 -0.51
C ALA A 233 -9.20 -3.99 0.95
N SER A 234 -10.21 -4.75 1.41
CA SER A 234 -10.24 -5.27 2.77
C SER A 234 -9.23 -6.40 2.95
N LEU A 235 -8.38 -6.30 4.00
CA LEU A 235 -7.43 -7.33 4.40
C LEU A 235 -8.14 -8.68 4.55
N GLU A 236 -9.27 -8.70 5.24
CA GLU A 236 -10.02 -9.92 5.55
C GLU A 236 -10.58 -10.56 4.27
N GLU A 237 -11.16 -9.74 3.38
CA GLU A 237 -11.74 -10.24 2.12
C GLU A 237 -10.66 -10.81 1.20
N VAL A 238 -9.55 -10.10 1.03
CA VAL A 238 -8.44 -10.54 0.19
C VAL A 238 -7.79 -11.81 0.76
N ALA A 239 -7.42 -11.81 2.05
CA ALA A 239 -6.74 -12.94 2.68
C ALA A 239 -7.60 -14.21 2.68
N THR A 240 -8.90 -14.07 3.00
CA THR A 240 -9.82 -15.22 3.00
C THR A 240 -10.06 -15.73 1.58
N SER A 241 -10.25 -14.85 0.60
CA SER A 241 -10.43 -15.24 -0.80
C SER A 241 -9.18 -15.97 -1.34
N MET A 242 -7.97 -15.47 -1.04
CA MET A 242 -6.72 -16.14 -1.42
C MET A 242 -6.65 -17.55 -0.86
N SER A 243 -6.99 -17.72 0.42
CA SER A 243 -6.97 -19.02 1.08
C SER A 243 -8.05 -19.99 0.53
N HIS A 244 -9.31 -19.52 0.43
CA HIS A 244 -10.44 -20.42 0.09
C HIS A 244 -10.58 -20.69 -1.40
N LEU A 245 -10.48 -19.65 -2.24
CA LEU A 245 -10.70 -19.76 -3.68
C LEU A 245 -9.47 -20.29 -4.42
N TYR A 246 -8.29 -19.84 -4.02
CA TYR A 246 -7.06 -20.14 -4.74
C TYR A 246 -6.14 -21.15 -4.02
N ARG A 247 -6.48 -21.55 -2.80
CA ARG A 247 -5.64 -22.42 -1.95
C ARG A 247 -4.23 -21.85 -1.76
N PHE A 248 -4.14 -20.52 -1.78
CA PHE A 248 -2.89 -19.78 -1.67
C PHE A 248 -2.76 -19.18 -0.27
N SER A 249 -1.65 -19.48 0.41
CA SER A 249 -1.36 -18.90 1.71
C SER A 249 -0.55 -17.60 1.52
N CYS A 250 -1.11 -16.48 2.01
CA CYS A 250 -0.36 -15.22 2.14
C CYS A 250 0.51 -15.18 3.42
N GLY A 251 0.69 -16.30 4.12
CA GLY A 251 1.42 -16.36 5.39
C GLY A 251 0.64 -15.85 6.61
N LEU A 252 -0.64 -15.52 6.44
CA LEU A 252 -1.44 -14.90 7.48
C LEU A 252 -2.09 -15.91 8.43
N GLN A 253 -2.19 -15.52 9.70
CA GLN A 253 -2.96 -16.19 10.73
C GLN A 253 -4.41 -15.72 10.70
N LEU A 254 -5.23 -16.31 9.83
CA LEU A 254 -6.63 -15.90 9.64
C LEU A 254 -7.44 -15.77 10.94
N PRO A 255 -7.28 -16.64 11.98
CA PRO A 255 -7.99 -16.51 13.23
C PRO A 255 -7.76 -15.20 14.01
N VAL A 256 -6.70 -14.45 13.70
CA VAL A 256 -6.40 -13.15 14.35
C VAL A 256 -7.19 -12.00 13.71
N LEU A 257 -7.66 -12.15 12.46
CA LEU A 257 -8.34 -11.07 11.71
C LEU A 257 -9.58 -10.50 12.44
N PRO A 258 -10.44 -11.28 13.10
CA PRO A 258 -11.55 -10.73 13.89
C PRO A 258 -11.11 -9.77 15.00
N GLU A 259 -9.99 -10.05 15.67
CA GLU A 259 -9.46 -9.16 16.70
C GLU A 259 -8.98 -7.81 16.10
N LEU A 260 -8.34 -7.84 14.93
CA LEU A 260 -7.96 -6.63 14.18
C LEU A 260 -9.19 -5.79 13.81
N THR A 261 -10.26 -6.43 13.29
CA THR A 261 -11.51 -5.76 12.97
C THR A 261 -12.13 -5.09 14.21
N HIS A 262 -12.15 -5.79 15.35
CA HIS A 262 -12.65 -5.23 16.61
C HIS A 262 -11.79 -4.06 17.11
N LEU A 263 -10.47 -4.17 17.01
CA LEU A 263 -9.56 -3.10 17.38
C LEU A 263 -9.80 -1.85 16.52
N LEU A 264 -9.86 -2.02 15.19
CA LEU A 264 -10.16 -0.93 14.28
C LEU A 264 -11.52 -0.28 14.55
N SER A 265 -12.56 -1.09 14.80
CA SER A 265 -13.91 -0.58 15.09
C SER A 265 -13.92 0.35 16.31
N ARG A 266 -13.21 -0.04 17.37
CA ARG A 266 -13.08 0.81 18.57
C ARG A 266 -12.28 2.08 18.29
N ALA A 267 -11.13 1.96 17.61
CA ALA A 267 -10.23 3.07 17.33
C ALA A 267 -10.85 4.09 16.34
N SER A 268 -11.59 3.62 15.36
CA SER A 268 -12.22 4.49 14.36
C SER A 268 -13.62 5.01 14.75
N GLY A 269 -14.23 4.44 15.80
CA GLY A 269 -15.63 4.70 16.15
C GLY A 269 -16.63 4.19 15.11
N ARG A 270 -16.22 3.35 14.17
CA ARG A 270 -17.06 2.81 13.09
C ARG A 270 -17.54 1.40 13.43
N PRO A 271 -18.84 1.10 13.24
CA PRO A 271 -19.37 -0.21 13.56
C PRO A 271 -18.79 -1.28 12.62
N ILE A 272 -18.60 -2.48 13.14
CA ILE A 272 -18.29 -3.66 12.32
C ILE A 272 -19.49 -3.96 11.43
N GLN A 273 -19.24 -4.10 10.12
CA GLN A 273 -20.28 -4.52 9.19
C GLN A 273 -20.55 -6.03 9.34
N THR A 274 -21.55 -6.37 10.14
CA THR A 274 -21.87 -7.77 10.54
C THR A 274 -22.38 -8.66 9.41
N TYR A 275 -22.78 -8.10 8.26
CA TYR A 275 -23.22 -8.88 7.09
C TYR A 275 -22.10 -9.16 6.08
N ARG A 276 -20.87 -8.85 6.41
CA ARG A 276 -19.75 -9.35 5.60
C ARG A 276 -19.55 -10.82 5.93
N SER A 277 -19.98 -11.69 5.01
CA SER A 277 -20.01 -13.16 5.17
C SER A 277 -18.64 -13.79 5.49
N VAL A 278 -17.55 -13.08 5.20
CA VAL A 278 -16.18 -13.50 5.50
C VAL A 278 -15.99 -13.77 7.00
N MET A 279 -16.61 -12.95 7.87
CA MET A 279 -16.52 -13.12 9.34
C MET A 279 -17.32 -14.34 9.85
N THR A 280 -18.34 -14.76 9.11
CA THR A 280 -19.20 -15.91 9.50
C THR A 280 -18.59 -17.22 9.03
N ALA A 281 -17.91 -17.22 7.87
CA ALA A 281 -17.26 -18.41 7.32
C ALA A 281 -16.00 -18.86 8.10
N MET A 282 -15.45 -17.99 8.95
CA MET A 282 -14.28 -18.31 9.78
C MET A 282 -14.65 -19.00 11.11
N ASN A 283 -15.95 -19.02 11.47
CA ASN A 283 -16.45 -19.59 12.72
C ASN A 283 -17.26 -20.90 12.54
N GLY A 284 -17.27 -21.48 11.31
CA GLY A 284 -17.99 -22.71 10.96
C GLY A 284 -17.09 -23.94 10.75
#